data_a2e9c4c3c5aaf1662880a531c593e7c9
#
_entry.id   a2e9c4c3c5aaf1662880a531c593e7c9
#
_cell.length_a   1.000
_cell.length_b   1.000
_cell.length_c   1.000
_cell.angle_alpha   90.00
_cell.angle_beta   90.00
_cell.angle_gamma   90.00
#
_symmetry.space_group_name_H-M   'P 1'
#
loop_
_entity.id
_entity.type
_entity.pdbx_description
1 polymer ?
#
loop_
_entity_poly.entity_id
_entity_poly.type
_entity_poly.pdbx_seq_one_letter_code
_entity_poly.pdbx_strand_id
1 'polypeptide(L)'
;IEKASAYVKKGGITGARANMLCADLTYQQKKYSESAEYWKETAKKAKKSYLAPIAYFNLAACNEELGQTDEAAANYKLAADSKDFVMREHAMFSYARVMETKGDYTEASAVYTELNDKYSDSEWANLAKSRLIALKNDGKIQ
;
A
#
# COMPACT_ATOMS: atom_id res chain seq x y z
N ILE A 1 -2.88 -19.93 12.09
CA ILE A 1 -1.57 -19.37 12.46
C ILE A 1 -0.60 -20.49 12.80
N GLU A 2 -0.93 -21.40 13.71
CA GLU A 2 -0.02 -22.44 14.24
C GLU A 2 0.71 -23.25 13.14
N LYS A 3 -0.01 -23.74 12.13
CA LYS A 3 0.62 -24.48 11.01
C LYS A 3 1.52 -23.62 10.13
N ALA A 4 1.19 -22.34 9.93
CA ALA A 4 1.99 -21.43 9.12
C ALA A 4 3.23 -20.94 9.89
N SER A 5 3.14 -20.75 11.21
CA SER A 5 4.24 -20.28 12.04
C SER A 5 5.47 -21.18 12.01
N ALA A 6 5.28 -22.47 11.77
CA ALA A 6 6.38 -23.42 11.59
C ALA A 6 7.28 -23.11 10.37
N TYR A 7 6.77 -22.34 9.39
CA TYR A 7 7.45 -22.04 8.14
C TYR A 7 7.93 -20.59 8.01
N VAL A 8 7.53 -19.68 8.91
CA VAL A 8 7.89 -18.25 8.81
C VAL A 8 9.41 -17.99 8.83
N LYS A 9 10.17 -18.86 9.48
CA LYS A 9 11.64 -18.77 9.55
C LYS A 9 12.33 -19.27 8.28
N LYS A 10 11.66 -20.02 7.40
CA LYS A 10 12.24 -20.50 6.15
C LYS A 10 12.60 -19.33 5.24
N GLY A 11 13.65 -19.53 4.44
CA GLY A 11 14.07 -18.58 3.42
C GLY A 11 13.19 -18.60 2.18
N GLY A 12 13.38 -17.60 1.31
CA GLY A 12 12.76 -17.53 -0.01
C GLY A 12 11.24 -17.48 0.02
N ILE A 13 10.64 -17.97 -1.07
CA ILE A 13 9.20 -17.85 -1.32
C ILE A 13 8.35 -18.63 -0.31
N THR A 14 8.84 -19.74 0.21
CA THR A 14 8.13 -20.54 1.21
C THR A 14 7.95 -19.75 2.50
N GLY A 15 9.02 -19.16 3.01
CA GLY A 15 8.94 -18.31 4.19
C GLY A 15 8.14 -17.02 3.95
N ALA A 16 8.26 -16.42 2.77
CA ALA A 16 7.47 -15.26 2.39
C ALA A 16 5.97 -15.56 2.44
N ARG A 17 5.52 -16.66 1.83
CA ARG A 17 4.10 -17.07 1.85
C ARG A 17 3.59 -17.41 3.24
N ALA A 18 4.43 -18.03 4.08
CA ALA A 18 4.06 -18.33 5.46
C ALA A 18 3.86 -17.04 6.28
N ASN A 19 4.77 -16.08 6.14
CA ASN A 19 4.63 -14.76 6.77
C ASN A 19 3.39 -14.03 6.26
N MET A 20 3.14 -14.02 4.94
CA MET A 20 1.93 -13.42 4.35
C MET A 20 0.65 -13.99 4.98
N LEU A 21 0.54 -15.31 5.11
CA LEU A 21 -0.63 -15.93 5.74
C LEU A 21 -0.78 -15.53 7.22
N CYS A 22 0.32 -15.47 7.97
CA CYS A 22 0.28 -15.01 9.36
C CYS A 22 -0.11 -13.53 9.44
N ALA A 23 0.38 -12.71 8.52
CA ALA A 23 0.05 -11.30 8.44
C ALA A 23 -1.45 -11.07 8.20
N ASP A 24 -2.04 -11.76 7.21
CA ASP A 24 -3.47 -11.66 6.92
C ASP A 24 -4.32 -12.06 8.14
N LEU A 25 -3.97 -13.17 8.78
CA LEU A 25 -4.71 -13.67 9.93
C LEU A 25 -4.61 -12.75 11.16
N THR A 26 -3.46 -12.13 11.38
CA THR A 26 -3.27 -11.17 12.48
C THR A 26 -3.95 -9.84 12.18
N TYR A 27 -3.97 -9.40 10.91
CA TYR A 27 -4.73 -8.22 10.49
C TYR A 27 -6.23 -8.39 10.76
N GLN A 28 -6.80 -9.54 10.38
CA GLN A 28 -8.21 -9.85 10.64
C GLN A 28 -8.54 -9.85 12.15
N GLN A 29 -7.57 -10.17 13.00
CA GLN A 29 -7.67 -10.10 14.46
C GLN A 29 -7.42 -8.69 15.01
N LYS A 30 -7.23 -7.68 14.15
CA LYS A 30 -6.88 -6.29 14.49
C LYS A 30 -5.54 -6.16 15.25
N LYS A 31 -4.67 -7.15 15.12
CA LYS A 31 -3.31 -7.13 15.67
C LYS A 31 -2.35 -6.48 14.67
N TYR A 32 -2.56 -5.21 14.39
CA TYR A 32 -1.91 -4.50 13.28
C TYR A 32 -0.39 -4.44 13.40
N SER A 33 0.14 -4.27 14.63
CA SER A 33 1.59 -4.28 14.86
C SER A 33 2.22 -5.64 14.55
N GLU A 34 1.57 -6.74 14.95
CA GLU A 34 2.04 -8.08 14.65
C GLU A 34 1.94 -8.39 13.15
N SER A 35 0.84 -7.98 12.52
CA SER A 35 0.65 -8.10 11.08
C SER A 35 1.73 -7.34 10.31
N ALA A 36 2.04 -6.11 10.70
CA ALA A 36 3.09 -5.31 10.08
C ALA A 36 4.46 -6.00 10.10
N GLU A 37 4.84 -6.65 11.20
CA GLU A 37 6.10 -7.40 11.28
C GLU A 37 6.12 -8.60 10.32
N TYR A 38 5.02 -9.34 10.19
CA TYR A 38 4.93 -10.40 9.19
C TYR A 38 5.00 -9.88 7.75
N TRP A 39 4.37 -8.73 7.44
CA TRP A 39 4.47 -8.11 6.12
C TRP A 39 5.89 -7.62 5.81
N LYS A 40 6.59 -7.03 6.78
CA LYS A 40 8.02 -6.65 6.64
C LYS A 40 8.89 -7.87 6.29
N GLU A 41 8.70 -8.98 7.01
CA GLU A 41 9.44 -10.21 6.72
C GLU A 41 9.04 -10.80 5.35
N THR A 42 7.78 -10.67 4.94
CA THR A 42 7.34 -11.06 3.59
C THR A 42 8.07 -10.26 2.53
N ALA A 43 8.09 -8.94 2.63
CA ALA A 43 8.79 -8.06 1.69
C ALA A 43 10.29 -8.37 1.61
N LYS A 44 10.93 -8.59 2.75
CA LYS A 44 12.36 -8.92 2.86
C LYS A 44 12.70 -10.24 2.15
N LYS A 45 11.88 -11.29 2.38
CA LYS A 45 12.10 -12.62 1.79
C LYS A 45 11.75 -12.67 0.31
N ALA A 46 10.85 -11.81 -0.15
CA ALA A 46 10.29 -11.80 -1.49
C ALA A 46 10.83 -10.66 -2.38
N LYS A 47 11.94 -10.01 -2.04
CA LYS A 47 12.48 -8.79 -2.70
C LYS A 47 12.43 -8.79 -4.23
N LYS A 48 12.60 -9.93 -4.88
CA LYS A 48 12.62 -10.09 -6.36
C LYS A 48 11.40 -10.84 -6.87
N SER A 49 10.33 -10.88 -6.09
CA SER A 49 9.11 -11.64 -6.39
C SER A 49 7.91 -10.69 -6.50
N TYR A 50 6.88 -11.12 -7.22
CA TYR A 50 5.58 -10.47 -7.27
C TYR A 50 4.91 -10.28 -5.90
N LEU A 51 5.38 -11.00 -4.86
CA LEU A 51 4.88 -10.83 -3.49
C LEU A 51 5.41 -9.55 -2.81
N ALA A 52 6.52 -8.99 -3.27
CA ALA A 52 7.08 -7.79 -2.63
C ALA A 52 6.12 -6.59 -2.67
N PRO A 53 5.54 -6.19 -3.82
CA PRO A 53 4.58 -5.09 -3.85
C PRO A 53 3.28 -5.39 -3.09
N ILE A 54 2.84 -6.66 -3.05
CA ILE A 54 1.71 -7.09 -2.20
C ILE A 54 2.04 -6.83 -0.73
N ALA A 55 3.24 -7.20 -0.30
CA ALA A 55 3.67 -6.99 1.07
C ALA A 55 3.79 -5.51 1.43
N TYR A 56 4.34 -4.68 0.55
CA TYR A 56 4.39 -3.22 0.77
C TYR A 56 2.99 -2.61 0.87
N PHE A 57 2.08 -2.99 -0.02
CA PHE A 57 0.71 -2.48 0.00
C PHE A 57 0.00 -2.80 1.33
N ASN A 58 0.07 -4.04 1.78
CA ASN A 58 -0.58 -4.46 3.03
C ASN A 58 0.15 -3.95 4.28
N LEU A 59 1.48 -3.80 4.23
CA LEU A 59 2.23 -3.13 5.28
C LEU A 59 1.79 -1.68 5.44
N ALA A 60 1.58 -0.98 4.32
CA ALA A 60 1.06 0.39 4.34
C ALA A 60 -0.32 0.47 5.01
N ALA A 61 -1.22 -0.48 4.72
CA ALA A 61 -2.52 -0.56 5.39
C ALA A 61 -2.39 -0.79 6.91
N CYS A 62 -1.45 -1.65 7.34
CA CYS A 62 -1.16 -1.80 8.77
C CYS A 62 -0.65 -0.49 9.39
N ASN A 63 0.24 0.23 8.68
CA ASN A 63 0.76 1.50 9.16
C ASN A 63 -0.34 2.56 9.30
N GLU A 64 -1.32 2.61 8.41
CA GLU A 64 -2.48 3.50 8.56
C GLU A 64 -3.29 3.18 9.83
N GLU A 65 -3.59 1.91 10.08
CA GLU A 65 -4.31 1.48 11.28
C GLU A 65 -3.53 1.81 12.57
N LEU A 66 -2.21 1.91 12.48
CA LEU A 66 -1.33 2.30 13.60
C LEU A 66 -1.08 3.81 13.69
N GLY A 67 -1.66 4.61 12.79
CA GLY A 67 -1.42 6.05 12.72
C GLY A 67 -0.01 6.45 12.24
N GLN A 68 0.73 5.52 11.65
CA GLN A 68 2.10 5.71 11.13
C GLN A 68 2.02 6.21 9.68
N THR A 69 1.65 7.47 9.52
CA THR A 69 1.29 8.05 8.20
C THR A 69 2.49 8.13 7.25
N ASP A 70 3.68 8.43 7.76
CA ASP A 70 4.90 8.52 6.93
C ASP A 70 5.32 7.15 6.40
N GLU A 71 5.26 6.13 7.23
CA GLU A 71 5.55 4.75 6.85
C GLU A 71 4.50 4.22 5.87
N ALA A 72 3.23 4.57 6.08
CA ALA A 72 2.15 4.22 5.15
C ALA A 72 2.41 4.81 3.76
N ALA A 73 2.72 6.10 3.68
CA ALA A 73 3.06 6.77 2.42
C ALA A 73 4.25 6.09 1.72
N ALA A 74 5.34 5.84 2.45
CA ALA A 74 6.54 5.21 1.90
C ALA A 74 6.23 3.81 1.33
N ASN A 75 5.46 3.00 2.04
CA ASN A 75 5.13 1.65 1.61
C ASN A 75 4.12 1.62 0.44
N TYR A 76 3.11 2.49 0.42
CA TYR A 76 2.23 2.62 -0.75
C TYR A 76 3.00 3.07 -1.98
N LYS A 77 3.97 4.00 -1.83
CA LYS A 77 4.82 4.42 -2.94
C LYS A 77 5.65 3.26 -3.49
N LEU A 78 6.27 2.44 -2.64
CA LEU A 78 7.02 1.24 -3.07
C LEU A 78 6.13 0.25 -3.84
N ALA A 79 4.89 0.07 -3.43
CA ALA A 79 3.93 -0.75 -4.16
C ALA A 79 3.55 -0.12 -5.50
N ALA A 80 3.27 1.19 -5.54
CA ALA A 80 2.90 1.93 -6.74
C ALA A 80 4.04 1.99 -7.78
N ASP A 81 5.28 2.05 -7.34
CA ASP A 81 6.46 2.06 -8.22
C ASP A 81 6.74 0.68 -8.87
N SER A 82 6.09 -0.37 -8.38
CA SER A 82 6.23 -1.73 -8.93
C SER A 82 5.37 -1.88 -10.19
N LYS A 83 6.02 -1.84 -11.37
CA LYS A 83 5.34 -1.79 -12.70
C LYS A 83 4.40 -2.98 -12.95
N ASP A 84 4.77 -4.17 -12.47
CA ASP A 84 4.01 -5.40 -12.68
C ASP A 84 3.00 -5.70 -11.55
N PHE A 85 2.78 -4.74 -10.65
CA PHE A 85 1.83 -4.92 -9.56
C PHE A 85 0.40 -4.76 -10.04
N VAL A 86 -0.39 -5.81 -9.93
CA VAL A 86 -1.80 -5.85 -10.42
C VAL A 86 -2.67 -4.76 -9.78
N MET A 87 -2.38 -4.39 -8.51
CA MET A 87 -3.10 -3.34 -7.78
C MET A 87 -2.34 -2.00 -7.79
N ARG A 88 -1.54 -1.75 -8.82
CA ARG A 88 -0.70 -0.55 -8.89
C ARG A 88 -1.51 0.74 -8.81
N GLU A 89 -2.62 0.82 -9.53
CA GLU A 89 -3.49 2.00 -9.53
C GLU A 89 -4.12 2.24 -8.17
N HIS A 90 -4.53 1.18 -7.48
CA HIS A 90 -4.99 1.27 -6.09
C HIS A 90 -3.88 1.77 -5.16
N ALA A 91 -2.64 1.28 -5.33
CA ALA A 91 -1.51 1.74 -4.54
C ALA A 91 -1.19 3.23 -4.80
N MET A 92 -1.24 3.68 -6.06
CA MET A 92 -1.09 5.08 -6.42
C MET A 92 -2.16 5.95 -5.76
N PHE A 93 -3.42 5.54 -5.85
CA PHE A 93 -4.53 6.26 -5.23
C PHE A 93 -4.36 6.33 -3.70
N SER A 94 -4.01 5.22 -3.06
CA SER A 94 -3.80 5.16 -1.61
C SER A 94 -2.63 6.04 -1.16
N TYR A 95 -1.53 6.05 -1.93
CA TYR A 95 -0.42 6.96 -1.70
C TYR A 95 -0.86 8.43 -1.76
N ALA A 96 -1.55 8.82 -2.84
CA ALA A 96 -2.04 10.19 -3.00
C ALA A 96 -2.99 10.60 -1.85
N ARG A 97 -3.88 9.70 -1.44
CA ARG A 97 -4.80 9.93 -0.32
C ARG A 97 -4.06 10.15 1.01
N VAL A 98 -3.00 9.37 1.25
CA VAL A 98 -2.17 9.56 2.45
C VAL A 98 -1.40 10.89 2.37
N MET A 99 -0.88 11.29 1.20
CA MET A 99 -0.24 12.60 1.01
C MET A 99 -1.22 13.75 1.25
N GLU A 100 -2.46 13.59 0.78
CA GLU A 100 -3.55 14.54 1.07
C GLU A 100 -3.80 14.66 2.58
N THR A 101 -3.85 13.55 3.31
CA THR A 101 -4.02 13.53 4.77
C THR A 101 -2.86 14.24 5.49
N LYS A 102 -1.65 14.16 4.95
CA LYS A 102 -0.47 14.90 5.44
C LYS A 102 -0.50 16.39 5.11
N GLY A 103 -1.42 16.83 4.25
CA GLY A 103 -1.49 18.20 3.75
C GLY A 103 -0.55 18.49 2.58
N ASP A 104 0.12 17.49 2.04
CA ASP A 104 0.92 17.62 0.81
C ASP A 104 0.03 17.51 -0.43
N TYR A 105 -0.75 18.55 -0.64
CA TYR A 105 -1.70 18.62 -1.75
C TYR A 105 -1.02 18.70 -3.12
N THR A 106 0.21 19.17 -3.17
CA THR A 106 1.01 19.22 -4.39
C THR A 106 1.33 17.83 -4.89
N GLU A 107 1.90 16.98 -4.04
CA GLU A 107 2.21 15.59 -4.39
C GLU A 107 0.92 14.79 -4.62
N ALA A 108 -0.08 14.94 -3.76
CA ALA A 108 -1.36 14.27 -3.93
C ALA A 108 -2.00 14.56 -5.29
N SER A 109 -2.08 15.84 -5.68
CA SER A 109 -2.68 16.24 -6.96
C SER A 109 -1.88 15.76 -8.17
N ALA A 110 -0.55 15.74 -8.07
CA ALA A 110 0.31 15.22 -9.13
C ALA A 110 0.02 13.72 -9.40
N VAL A 111 -0.09 12.91 -8.34
CA VAL A 111 -0.38 11.47 -8.47
C VAL A 111 -1.81 11.23 -8.95
N TYR A 112 -2.79 11.98 -8.47
CA TYR A 112 -4.17 11.89 -8.96
C TYR A 112 -4.27 12.25 -10.45
N THR A 113 -3.52 13.26 -10.89
CA THR A 113 -3.45 13.62 -12.31
C THR A 113 -2.80 12.53 -13.14
N GLU A 114 -1.70 11.93 -12.65
CA GLU A 114 -1.06 10.81 -13.32
C GLU A 114 -2.01 9.61 -13.48
N LEU A 115 -2.83 9.30 -12.46
CA LEU A 115 -3.86 8.27 -12.53
C LEU A 115 -4.86 8.56 -13.65
N ASN A 116 -5.36 9.79 -13.73
CA ASN A 116 -6.30 10.19 -14.78
C ASN A 116 -5.70 10.09 -16.18
N ASP A 117 -4.46 10.52 -16.34
CA ASP A 117 -3.83 10.60 -17.66
C ASP A 117 -3.42 9.22 -18.20
N LYS A 118 -2.96 8.32 -17.31
CA LYS A 118 -2.41 7.02 -17.73
C LYS A 118 -3.40 5.87 -17.61
N TYR A 119 -4.43 6.00 -16.76
CA TYR A 119 -5.35 4.91 -16.41
C TYR A 119 -6.81 5.37 -16.43
N SER A 120 -7.18 6.15 -17.46
CA SER A 120 -8.49 6.83 -17.57
C SER A 120 -9.71 5.93 -17.39
N ASP A 121 -9.59 4.65 -17.73
CA ASP A 121 -10.69 3.66 -17.66
C ASP A 121 -10.77 2.96 -16.28
N SER A 122 -9.87 3.27 -15.38
CA SER A 122 -9.79 2.69 -14.04
C SER A 122 -10.79 3.34 -13.09
N GLU A 123 -11.37 2.54 -12.19
CA GLU A 123 -12.18 3.07 -11.09
C GLU A 123 -11.37 4.01 -10.19
N TRP A 124 -10.07 3.75 -10.01
CA TRP A 124 -9.17 4.58 -9.21
C TRP A 124 -8.92 5.94 -9.85
N ALA A 125 -8.87 5.99 -11.20
CA ALA A 125 -8.79 7.26 -11.92
C ALA A 125 -10.08 8.09 -11.74
N ASN A 126 -11.25 7.44 -11.76
CA ASN A 126 -12.51 8.13 -11.50
C ASN A 126 -12.57 8.71 -10.07
N LEU A 127 -12.09 7.96 -9.07
CA LEU A 127 -11.97 8.44 -7.71
C LEU A 127 -10.95 9.59 -7.60
N ALA A 128 -9.80 9.46 -8.24
CA ALA A 128 -8.78 10.51 -8.30
C ALA A 128 -9.31 11.81 -8.90
N LYS A 129 -10.08 11.73 -9.99
CA LYS A 129 -10.76 12.88 -10.59
C LYS A 129 -11.69 13.58 -9.61
N SER A 130 -12.47 12.80 -8.86
CA SER A 130 -13.36 13.35 -7.83
C SER A 130 -12.58 14.05 -6.72
N ARG A 131 -11.43 13.50 -6.31
CA ARG A 131 -10.56 14.14 -5.30
C ARG A 131 -9.95 15.43 -5.81
N LEU A 132 -9.47 15.47 -7.07
CA LEU A 132 -8.94 16.70 -7.69
C LEU A 132 -9.99 17.81 -7.70
N ILE A 133 -11.23 17.51 -8.06
CA ILE A 133 -12.33 18.49 -8.05
C ILE A 133 -12.55 19.01 -6.62
N ALA A 134 -12.59 18.11 -5.62
CA ALA A 134 -12.75 18.52 -4.23
C ALA A 134 -11.61 19.42 -3.74
N LEU A 135 -10.35 19.02 -3.98
CA LEU A 135 -9.17 19.82 -3.61
C LEU A 135 -9.17 21.21 -4.26
N LYS A 136 -9.62 21.29 -5.50
CA LYS A 136 -9.75 22.57 -6.22
C LYS A 136 -10.85 23.45 -5.61
N ASN A 137 -12.01 22.88 -5.32
CA ASN A 137 -13.13 23.60 -4.69
C ASN A 137 -12.77 24.10 -3.28
N ASP A 138 -11.94 23.35 -2.56
CA ASP A 138 -11.46 23.72 -1.23
C ASP A 138 -10.27 24.70 -1.28
N GLY A 139 -9.85 25.11 -2.46
CA GLY A 139 -8.71 26.05 -2.66
C GLY A 139 -7.36 25.46 -2.24
N LYS A 140 -7.24 24.14 -2.19
CA LYS A 140 -6.00 23.44 -1.82
C LYS A 140 -5.02 23.31 -2.99
N ILE A 141 -5.54 23.33 -4.21
CA ILE A 141 -4.81 23.32 -5.47
C ILE A 141 -5.42 24.33 -6.46
N GLN A 142 -4.65 24.73 -7.50
CA GLN A 142 -5.10 25.63 -8.57
C GLN A 142 -5.85 24.89 -9.68
#